data_fc9f8a7cb5fa6487fbee0fb112c12354
#
_entry.id   fc9f8a7cb5fa6487fbee0fb112c12354
#
_cell.length_a   1.000
_cell.length_b   1.000
_cell.length_c   1.000
_cell.angle_alpha   90.00
_cell.angle_beta   90.00
_cell.angle_gamma   90.00
#
_symmetry.space_group_name_H-M   'P 1'
#
loop_
_entity.id
_entity.type
_entity.pdbx_description
1 polymer ?
#
loop_
_entity_poly.entity_id
_entity_poly.type
_entity_poly.pdbx_seq_one_letter_code
_entity_poly.pdbx_strand_id
1 'polypeptide(L)'
;ALGIPHLGLPSYEFVDKLGLISDISLGFIAFSIGDEFRLEELKHIGRQATVIAIFQALSATIFVDVGLVILHLFLGDALPVSTCIVLGAIAAATAPAATVMVINQYKAKGPLTNILLPIVALDDAVGLIVFAVSTGVAKALTSGSINLISVLVNPAIEIVASLAMGAILGWVFSVVEKFFNSRSKRLSLAVAFVFLCTAFSKIELEFDCGVSIGFSSLLVCMMCGTVFCNLCDFSDEIMYRTDRWTAPVYVLFFVLSGAELDLR
;
A
#
# COMPACT_ATOMS: atom_id res chain seq x y z
N ALA A 1 23.77 4.78 0.36
CA ALA A 1 25.16 4.85 0.84
C ALA A 1 26.19 4.30 -0.15
N LEU A 2 25.79 3.78 -1.32
CA LEU A 2 26.72 3.28 -2.34
C LEU A 2 27.11 4.34 -3.39
N GLY A 3 26.69 5.58 -3.22
CA GLY A 3 27.07 6.69 -4.07
C GLY A 3 28.53 7.13 -3.83
N ILE A 4 29.50 6.27 -4.13
CA ILE A 4 30.90 6.66 -4.15
C ILE A 4 31.21 7.18 -5.56
N PRO A 5 31.47 8.49 -5.74
CA PRO A 5 31.66 9.10 -7.07
C PRO A 5 32.76 8.43 -7.89
N HIS A 6 33.74 7.81 -7.21
CA HIS A 6 34.87 7.13 -7.83
C HIS A 6 34.55 5.75 -8.45
N LEU A 7 33.38 5.18 -8.15
CA LEU A 7 32.94 3.88 -8.67
C LEU A 7 31.90 4.01 -9.78
N GLY A 8 31.57 5.22 -10.24
CA GLY A 8 30.55 5.45 -11.27
C GLY A 8 29.11 5.10 -10.82
N LEU A 9 28.88 5.00 -9.51
CA LEU A 9 27.56 4.75 -8.93
C LEU A 9 26.76 6.06 -8.89
N PRO A 10 25.44 6.02 -9.04
CA PRO A 10 24.60 7.21 -9.05
C PRO A 10 24.74 8.01 -7.74
N SER A 11 24.82 9.33 -7.88
CA SER A 11 24.83 10.24 -6.74
C SER A 11 23.46 10.27 -6.04
N TYR A 12 23.43 10.67 -4.78
CA TYR A 12 22.18 10.82 -4.01
C TYR A 12 21.17 11.73 -4.70
N GLU A 13 21.63 12.85 -5.29
CA GLU A 13 20.81 13.77 -6.09
C GLU A 13 20.19 13.11 -7.34
N PHE A 14 20.87 12.12 -7.92
CA PHE A 14 20.35 11.39 -9.07
C PHE A 14 19.25 10.41 -8.64
N VAL A 15 19.43 9.74 -7.50
CA VAL A 15 18.43 8.81 -6.94
C VAL A 15 17.17 9.58 -6.56
N ASP A 16 17.29 10.73 -5.92
CA ASP A 16 16.16 11.60 -5.53
C ASP A 16 15.32 12.04 -6.75
N LYS A 17 15.97 12.36 -7.87
CA LYS A 17 15.28 12.68 -9.13
C LYS A 17 14.49 11.50 -9.73
N LEU A 18 14.79 10.28 -9.31
CA LEU A 18 14.07 9.06 -9.73
C LEU A 18 12.87 8.72 -8.83
N GLY A 19 12.57 9.54 -7.83
CA GLY A 19 11.45 9.33 -6.91
C GLY A 19 10.10 9.10 -7.61
N LEU A 20 9.86 9.76 -8.76
CA LEU A 20 8.67 9.52 -9.56
C LEU A 20 8.56 8.06 -10.05
N ILE A 21 9.69 7.44 -10.39
CA ILE A 21 9.72 6.02 -10.80
C ILE A 21 9.38 5.13 -9.61
N SER A 22 9.87 5.47 -8.42
CA SER A 22 9.54 4.77 -7.18
C SER A 22 8.03 4.85 -6.88
N ASP A 23 7.44 6.05 -6.99
CA ASP A 23 6.01 6.26 -6.78
C ASP A 23 5.14 5.47 -7.76
N ILE A 24 5.52 5.46 -9.05
CA ILE A 24 4.82 4.71 -10.09
C ILE A 24 4.94 3.20 -9.83
N SER A 25 6.13 2.74 -9.44
CA SER A 25 6.38 1.34 -9.10
C SER A 25 5.52 0.90 -7.93
N LEU A 26 5.45 1.73 -6.89
CA LEU A 26 4.57 1.52 -5.74
C LEU A 26 3.09 1.48 -6.17
N GLY A 27 2.68 2.34 -7.12
CA GLY A 27 1.35 2.32 -7.70
C GLY A 27 1.01 0.99 -8.38
N PHE A 28 1.94 0.38 -9.11
CA PHE A 28 1.74 -0.95 -9.71
C PHE A 28 1.65 -2.04 -8.66
N ILE A 29 2.50 -2.00 -7.63
CA ILE A 29 2.42 -2.94 -6.50
C ILE A 29 1.04 -2.85 -5.85
N ALA A 30 0.58 -1.64 -5.53
CA ALA A 30 -0.71 -1.42 -4.91
C ALA A 30 -1.89 -1.86 -5.80
N PHE A 31 -1.80 -1.62 -7.12
CA PHE A 31 -2.81 -2.07 -8.07
C PHE A 31 -2.92 -3.61 -8.10
N SER A 32 -1.78 -4.32 -8.09
CA SER A 32 -1.75 -5.79 -8.03
C SER A 32 -2.31 -6.31 -6.71
N ILE A 33 -2.00 -5.68 -5.57
CA ILE A 33 -2.61 -6.02 -4.28
C ILE A 33 -4.14 -5.89 -4.33
N GLY A 34 -4.66 -4.93 -5.11
CA GLY A 34 -6.10 -4.77 -5.32
C GLY A 34 -6.81 -6.02 -5.86
N ASP A 35 -6.11 -6.89 -6.60
CA ASP A 35 -6.66 -8.16 -7.11
C ASP A 35 -6.97 -9.19 -6.00
N GLU A 36 -6.31 -9.09 -4.85
CA GLU A 36 -6.57 -9.96 -3.70
C GLU A 36 -7.93 -9.66 -3.03
N PHE A 37 -8.52 -8.48 -3.32
CA PHE A 37 -9.83 -8.05 -2.79
C PHE A 37 -11.02 -8.43 -3.69
N ARG A 38 -11.04 -9.66 -4.17
CA ARG A 38 -12.19 -10.20 -4.93
C ARG A 38 -13.36 -10.46 -4.01
N LEU A 39 -14.48 -9.80 -4.27
CA LEU A 39 -15.70 -9.95 -3.45
C LEU A 39 -16.22 -11.38 -3.41
N GLU A 40 -16.01 -12.17 -4.45
CA GLU A 40 -16.39 -13.59 -4.46
C GLU A 40 -15.60 -14.39 -3.44
N GLU A 41 -14.29 -14.16 -3.34
CA GLU A 41 -13.43 -14.80 -2.36
C GLU A 41 -13.70 -14.27 -0.95
N LEU A 42 -13.87 -12.95 -0.83
CA LEU A 42 -14.17 -12.28 0.44
C LEU A 42 -15.52 -12.69 1.04
N LYS A 43 -16.55 -13.01 0.23
CA LYS A 43 -17.84 -13.51 0.73
C LYS A 43 -17.73 -14.84 1.46
N HIS A 44 -16.74 -15.65 1.15
CA HIS A 44 -16.45 -16.91 1.81
C HIS A 44 -15.58 -16.74 3.07
N ILE A 45 -15.05 -15.53 3.29
CA ILE A 45 -14.29 -15.20 4.50
C ILE A 45 -15.26 -15.15 5.69
N GLY A 46 -15.12 -16.13 6.58
CA GLY A 46 -15.91 -16.19 7.78
C GLY A 46 -15.59 -15.03 8.74
N ARG A 47 -16.59 -14.57 9.50
CA ARG A 47 -16.43 -13.56 10.56
C ARG A 47 -15.22 -13.84 11.46
N GLN A 48 -14.88 -15.11 11.64
CA GLN A 48 -13.73 -15.52 12.45
C GLN A 48 -12.40 -15.08 11.86
N ALA A 49 -12.18 -15.26 10.55
CA ALA A 49 -10.94 -14.83 9.88
C ALA A 49 -10.78 -13.31 9.92
N THR A 50 -11.86 -12.56 9.68
CA THR A 50 -11.85 -11.09 9.76
C THR A 50 -11.47 -10.60 11.16
N VAL A 51 -12.06 -11.17 12.21
CA VAL A 51 -11.75 -10.79 13.59
C VAL A 51 -10.30 -11.11 13.92
N ILE A 52 -9.80 -12.27 13.52
CA ILE A 52 -8.40 -12.67 13.77
C ILE A 52 -7.45 -11.71 13.05
N ALA A 53 -7.67 -11.38 11.76
CA ALA A 53 -6.81 -10.48 11.01
C ALA A 53 -6.72 -9.08 11.68
N ILE A 54 -7.86 -8.51 12.07
CA ILE A 54 -7.90 -7.21 12.74
C ILE A 54 -7.16 -7.25 14.10
N PHE A 55 -7.46 -8.25 14.94
CA PHE A 55 -6.82 -8.35 16.25
C PHE A 55 -5.32 -8.64 16.16
N GLN A 56 -4.89 -9.45 15.20
CA GLN A 56 -3.48 -9.72 14.95
C GLN A 56 -2.73 -8.43 14.59
N ALA A 57 -3.22 -7.70 13.57
CA ALA A 57 -2.58 -6.46 13.12
C ALA A 57 -2.53 -5.40 14.23
N LEU A 58 -3.65 -5.16 14.93
CA LEU A 58 -3.70 -4.19 16.02
C LEU A 58 -2.82 -4.59 17.19
N SER A 59 -2.79 -5.88 17.57
CA SER A 59 -1.93 -6.33 18.68
C SER A 59 -0.45 -6.19 18.32
N ALA A 60 -0.04 -6.57 17.11
CA ALA A 60 1.34 -6.39 16.66
C ALA A 60 1.76 -4.92 16.71
N THR A 61 0.94 -4.03 16.16
CA THR A 61 1.17 -2.57 16.21
C THR A 61 1.33 -2.08 17.64
N ILE A 62 0.36 -2.39 18.51
CA ILE A 62 0.38 -1.91 19.91
C ILE A 62 1.61 -2.42 20.68
N PHE A 63 1.97 -3.69 20.54
CA PHE A 63 3.13 -4.25 21.24
C PHE A 63 4.44 -3.60 20.77
N VAL A 64 4.58 -3.38 19.46
CA VAL A 64 5.78 -2.73 18.93
C VAL A 64 5.81 -1.25 19.28
N ASP A 65 4.69 -0.53 19.20
CA ASP A 65 4.58 0.88 19.63
C ASP A 65 4.97 1.03 21.09
N VAL A 66 4.43 0.21 21.98
CA VAL A 66 4.77 0.25 23.42
C VAL A 66 6.26 -0.01 23.62
N GLY A 67 6.83 -1.02 22.94
CA GLY A 67 8.26 -1.32 23.01
C GLY A 67 9.14 -0.15 22.52
N LEU A 68 8.78 0.47 21.39
CA LEU A 68 9.52 1.59 20.82
C LEU A 68 9.35 2.89 21.66
N VAL A 69 8.18 3.14 22.22
CA VAL A 69 7.96 4.27 23.14
C VAL A 69 8.78 4.09 24.41
N ILE A 70 8.87 2.88 24.96
CA ILE A 70 9.78 2.61 26.09
C ILE A 70 11.24 2.88 25.67
N LEU A 71 11.63 2.47 24.48
CA LEU A 71 12.98 2.72 23.96
C LEU A 71 13.23 4.23 23.76
N HIS A 72 12.24 4.99 23.30
CA HIS A 72 12.28 6.45 23.21
C HIS A 72 12.62 7.09 24.56
N LEU A 73 12.11 6.58 25.68
CA LEU A 73 12.44 7.11 27.01
C LEU A 73 13.93 7.03 27.36
N PHE A 74 14.66 6.09 26.75
CA PHE A 74 16.11 5.93 26.93
C PHE A 74 16.93 6.68 25.88
N LEU A 75 16.45 6.77 24.63
CA LEU A 75 17.18 7.39 23.51
C LEU A 75 16.80 8.86 23.26
N GLY A 76 15.68 9.32 23.81
CA GLY A 76 15.22 10.71 23.64
C GLY A 76 14.99 11.06 22.16
N ASP A 77 15.51 12.22 21.76
CA ASP A 77 15.32 12.77 20.40
C ASP A 77 15.93 11.94 19.26
N ALA A 78 16.78 10.97 19.56
CA ALA A 78 17.33 10.06 18.55
C ALA A 78 16.27 9.12 17.97
N LEU A 79 15.15 8.88 18.69
CA LEU A 79 14.03 8.09 18.22
C LEU A 79 12.71 8.85 18.51
N PRO A 80 12.26 9.77 17.65
CA PRO A 80 11.02 10.52 17.84
C PRO A 80 9.79 9.64 17.97
N VAL A 81 8.80 10.04 18.76
CA VAL A 81 7.53 9.31 18.95
C VAL A 81 6.79 9.09 17.62
N SER A 82 6.85 10.06 16.72
CA SER A 82 6.29 9.92 15.37
C SER A 82 6.89 8.75 14.58
N THR A 83 8.20 8.54 14.72
CA THR A 83 8.89 7.39 14.12
C THR A 83 8.46 6.07 14.77
N CYS A 84 8.28 6.05 16.11
CA CYS A 84 7.79 4.86 16.82
C CYS A 84 6.44 4.39 16.27
N ILE A 85 5.49 5.31 16.11
CA ILE A 85 4.12 5.02 15.63
C ILE A 85 4.14 4.47 14.20
N VAL A 86 4.98 5.02 13.30
CA VAL A 86 5.10 4.52 11.94
C VAL A 86 5.73 3.13 11.90
N LEU A 87 6.79 2.90 12.70
CA LEU A 87 7.44 1.59 12.80
C LEU A 87 6.51 0.52 13.38
N GLY A 88 5.68 0.88 14.38
CA GLY A 88 4.67 -0.02 14.92
C GLY A 88 3.62 -0.41 13.89
N ALA A 89 3.19 0.55 13.05
CA ALA A 89 2.27 0.26 11.96
C ALA A 89 2.88 -0.69 10.90
N ILE A 90 4.18 -0.53 10.60
CA ILE A 90 4.90 -1.45 9.69
C ILE A 90 4.92 -2.87 10.25
N ALA A 91 4.98 -3.03 11.58
CA ALA A 91 4.96 -4.34 12.23
C ALA A 91 3.60 -5.08 12.11
N ALA A 92 2.54 -4.38 11.72
CA ALA A 92 1.24 -5.02 11.42
C ALA A 92 1.30 -5.87 10.15
N ALA A 93 2.15 -5.51 9.18
CA ALA A 93 2.24 -6.20 7.91
C ALA A 93 2.94 -7.57 8.06
N THR A 94 2.36 -8.61 7.47
CA THR A 94 2.96 -9.94 7.40
C THR A 94 3.31 -10.31 5.96
N ALA A 95 4.30 -11.18 5.78
CA ALA A 95 4.70 -11.66 4.45
C ALA A 95 4.05 -13.03 4.17
N PRO A 96 2.95 -13.09 3.42
CA PRO A 96 2.19 -14.32 3.22
C PRO A 96 2.88 -15.33 2.29
N ALA A 97 3.82 -14.87 1.47
CA ALA A 97 4.43 -15.67 0.40
C ALA A 97 5.00 -17.02 0.89
N ALA A 98 5.69 -17.02 2.02
CA ALA A 98 6.25 -18.26 2.59
C ALA A 98 5.14 -19.22 3.03
N THR A 99 4.10 -18.70 3.67
CA THR A 99 2.96 -19.50 4.14
C THR A 99 2.18 -20.11 2.99
N VAL A 100 1.85 -19.32 1.98
CA VAL A 100 1.15 -19.77 0.77
C VAL A 100 2.00 -20.79 0.00
N MET A 101 3.30 -20.54 -0.14
CA MET A 101 4.21 -21.46 -0.81
C MET A 101 4.26 -22.83 -0.10
N VAL A 102 4.34 -22.87 1.22
CA VAL A 102 4.34 -24.12 2.00
C VAL A 102 3.00 -24.86 1.85
N ILE A 103 1.86 -24.15 1.95
CA ILE A 103 0.53 -24.73 1.73
C ILE A 103 0.45 -25.39 0.36
N ASN A 104 0.89 -24.69 -0.69
CA ASN A 104 0.85 -25.19 -2.05
C ASN A 104 1.81 -26.35 -2.29
N GLN A 105 3.04 -26.29 -1.72
CA GLN A 105 4.04 -27.33 -1.86
C GLN A 105 3.60 -28.66 -1.23
N TYR A 106 3.00 -28.60 -0.05
CA TYR A 106 2.53 -29.78 0.66
C TYR A 106 1.07 -30.12 0.36
N LYS A 107 0.39 -29.34 -0.48
CA LYS A 107 -1.04 -29.47 -0.79
C LYS A 107 -1.86 -29.59 0.51
N ALA A 108 -1.50 -28.80 1.52
CA ALA A 108 -2.10 -28.86 2.83
C ALA A 108 -3.60 -28.49 2.75
N LYS A 109 -4.43 -29.33 3.36
CA LYS A 109 -5.88 -29.12 3.44
C LYS A 109 -6.35 -29.34 4.86
N GLY A 110 -7.23 -28.51 5.35
CA GLY A 110 -7.82 -28.67 6.67
C GLY A 110 -8.39 -27.39 7.23
N PRO A 111 -9.02 -27.46 8.42
CA PRO A 111 -9.68 -26.29 9.01
C PRO A 111 -8.71 -25.12 9.23
N LEU A 112 -7.46 -25.41 9.59
CA LEU A 112 -6.43 -24.38 9.79
C LEU A 112 -6.11 -23.67 8.47
N THR A 113 -5.87 -24.41 7.39
CA THR A 113 -5.56 -23.84 6.07
C THR A 113 -6.73 -23.00 5.54
N ASN A 114 -7.95 -23.47 5.74
CA ASN A 114 -9.16 -22.76 5.30
C ASN A 114 -9.37 -21.43 6.03
N ILE A 115 -8.88 -21.29 7.27
CA ILE A 115 -8.93 -20.02 8.02
C ILE A 115 -7.74 -19.15 7.69
N LEU A 116 -6.56 -19.76 7.49
CA LEU A 116 -5.30 -19.04 7.30
C LEU A 116 -5.25 -18.27 5.98
N LEU A 117 -5.70 -18.87 4.87
CA LEU A 117 -5.69 -18.22 3.56
C LEU A 117 -6.52 -16.92 3.54
N PRO A 118 -7.78 -16.90 4.03
CA PRO A 118 -8.52 -15.66 4.16
C PRO A 118 -7.91 -14.62 5.10
N ILE A 119 -7.22 -15.04 6.18
CA ILE A 119 -6.54 -14.11 7.09
C ILE A 119 -5.40 -13.42 6.33
N VAL A 120 -4.61 -14.19 5.60
CA VAL A 120 -3.49 -13.69 4.79
C VAL A 120 -3.97 -12.62 3.78
N ALA A 121 -5.07 -12.89 3.08
CA ALA A 121 -5.63 -11.93 2.12
C ALA A 121 -6.15 -10.63 2.79
N LEU A 122 -6.69 -10.72 4.03
CA LEU A 122 -7.18 -9.55 4.76
C LEU A 122 -6.07 -8.76 5.45
N ASP A 123 -4.96 -9.41 5.77
CA ASP A 123 -3.87 -8.82 6.55
C ASP A 123 -3.27 -7.61 5.85
N ASP A 124 -3.07 -7.69 4.55
CA ASP A 124 -2.56 -6.59 3.74
C ASP A 124 -3.49 -5.37 3.78
N ALA A 125 -4.82 -5.58 3.67
CA ALA A 125 -5.78 -4.48 3.79
C ALA A 125 -5.77 -3.82 5.16
N VAL A 126 -5.78 -4.63 6.22
CA VAL A 126 -5.77 -4.12 7.58
C VAL A 126 -4.45 -3.39 7.85
N GLY A 127 -3.31 -3.98 7.44
CA GLY A 127 -1.99 -3.37 7.55
C GLY A 127 -1.89 -2.02 6.86
N LEU A 128 -2.41 -1.89 5.63
CA LEU A 128 -2.44 -0.63 4.90
C LEU A 128 -3.29 0.44 5.58
N ILE A 129 -4.45 0.09 6.13
CA ILE A 129 -5.30 1.02 6.88
C ILE A 129 -4.58 1.48 8.15
N VAL A 130 -4.00 0.56 8.91
CA VAL A 130 -3.23 0.87 10.13
C VAL A 130 -2.05 1.78 9.80
N PHE A 131 -1.32 1.49 8.72
CA PHE A 131 -0.19 2.32 8.26
C PHE A 131 -0.63 3.73 7.85
N ALA A 132 -1.71 3.87 7.09
CA ALA A 132 -2.22 5.17 6.66
C ALA A 132 -2.66 6.03 7.86
N VAL A 133 -3.39 5.44 8.83
CA VAL A 133 -3.79 6.13 10.07
C VAL A 133 -2.57 6.54 10.89
N SER A 134 -1.62 5.63 11.11
CA SER A 134 -0.41 5.87 11.90
C SER A 134 0.47 6.94 11.28
N THR A 135 0.63 6.94 9.95
CA THR A 135 1.37 7.99 9.23
C THR A 135 0.68 9.35 9.36
N GLY A 136 -0.65 9.38 9.29
CA GLY A 136 -1.42 10.60 9.53
C GLY A 136 -1.21 11.16 10.94
N VAL A 137 -1.26 10.30 11.96
CA VAL A 137 -0.96 10.68 13.37
C VAL A 137 0.48 11.18 13.51
N ALA A 138 1.45 10.48 12.92
CA ALA A 138 2.86 10.87 12.97
C ALA A 138 3.10 12.24 12.33
N LYS A 139 2.50 12.53 11.17
CA LYS A 139 2.55 13.85 10.50
C LYS A 139 1.96 14.94 11.40
N ALA A 140 0.84 14.69 12.06
CA ALA A 140 0.20 15.65 12.94
C ALA A 140 1.04 15.96 14.20
N LEU A 141 1.72 14.96 14.75
CA LEU A 141 2.64 15.16 15.89
C LEU A 141 3.87 15.99 15.50
N THR A 142 4.38 15.84 14.28
CA THR A 142 5.55 16.60 13.80
C THR A 142 5.23 18.03 13.41
N SER A 143 4.00 18.32 12.97
CA SER A 143 3.58 19.68 12.60
C SER A 143 3.34 20.64 13.78
N GLY A 144 3.42 20.14 15.01
CA GLY A 144 3.35 20.96 16.25
C GLY A 144 1.98 21.58 16.55
N SER A 145 0.99 21.44 15.67
CA SER A 145 -0.38 21.88 15.88
C SER A 145 -1.23 20.67 16.32
N ILE A 146 -1.29 20.43 17.62
CA ILE A 146 -2.17 19.40 18.20
C ILE A 146 -3.62 19.91 18.12
N ASN A 147 -4.16 20.05 16.94
CA ASN A 147 -5.59 20.12 16.75
C ASN A 147 -6.11 18.68 16.59
N LEU A 148 -6.98 18.25 17.50
CA LEU A 148 -7.64 16.93 17.41
C LEU A 148 -8.26 16.69 16.02
N ILE A 149 -8.69 17.75 15.35
CA ILE A 149 -9.21 17.72 13.98
C ILE A 149 -8.11 17.31 12.99
N SER A 150 -6.92 17.91 13.09
CA SER A 150 -5.81 17.58 12.17
C SER A 150 -5.25 16.16 12.40
N VAL A 151 -5.31 15.67 13.65
CA VAL A 151 -4.77 14.35 14.02
C VAL A 151 -5.68 13.20 13.60
N LEU A 152 -7.00 13.35 13.69
CA LEU A 152 -7.95 12.27 13.44
C LEU A 152 -8.78 12.47 12.18
N VAL A 153 -9.19 13.70 11.88
CA VAL A 153 -10.11 13.98 10.79
C VAL A 153 -9.39 14.01 9.43
N ASN A 154 -8.22 14.65 9.35
CA ASN A 154 -7.47 14.71 8.06
C ASN A 154 -7.05 13.33 7.55
N PRO A 155 -6.44 12.43 8.35
CA PRO A 155 -6.14 11.07 7.89
C PRO A 155 -7.39 10.27 7.49
N ALA A 156 -8.50 10.43 8.24
CA ALA A 156 -9.74 9.76 7.90
C ALA A 156 -10.31 10.27 6.56
N ILE A 157 -10.26 11.58 6.33
CA ILE A 157 -10.67 12.18 5.05
C ILE A 157 -9.73 11.71 3.93
N GLU A 158 -8.42 11.70 4.14
CA GLU A 158 -7.42 11.21 3.17
C GLU A 158 -7.71 9.76 2.75
N ILE A 159 -7.99 8.86 3.71
CA ILE A 159 -8.34 7.46 3.43
C ILE A 159 -9.63 7.40 2.62
N VAL A 160 -10.70 8.04 3.07
CA VAL A 160 -12.01 7.97 2.40
C VAL A 160 -11.95 8.60 1.01
N ALA A 161 -11.29 9.74 0.87
CA ALA A 161 -11.12 10.42 -0.42
C ALA A 161 -10.28 9.58 -1.39
N SER A 162 -9.19 8.96 -0.91
CA SER A 162 -8.33 8.07 -1.71
C SER A 162 -9.09 6.84 -2.20
N LEU A 163 -9.84 6.18 -1.32
CA LEU A 163 -10.66 5.04 -1.68
C LEU A 163 -11.77 5.43 -2.67
N ALA A 164 -12.43 6.57 -2.47
CA ALA A 164 -13.46 7.07 -3.39
C ALA A 164 -12.88 7.38 -4.77
N MET A 165 -11.73 8.07 -4.83
CA MET A 165 -11.01 8.38 -6.07
C MET A 165 -10.61 7.10 -6.80
N GLY A 166 -10.01 6.15 -6.09
CA GLY A 166 -9.61 4.85 -6.63
C GLY A 166 -10.80 4.06 -7.16
N ALA A 167 -11.95 4.08 -6.46
CA ALA A 167 -13.17 3.42 -6.90
C ALA A 167 -13.73 4.03 -8.19
N ILE A 168 -13.74 5.36 -8.30
CA ILE A 168 -14.19 6.06 -9.52
C ILE A 168 -13.28 5.70 -10.69
N LEU A 169 -11.95 5.76 -10.51
CA LEU A 169 -10.99 5.44 -11.57
C LEU A 169 -11.06 3.96 -11.97
N GLY A 170 -11.22 3.05 -11.03
CA GLY A 170 -11.40 1.62 -11.29
C GLY A 170 -12.71 1.31 -12.03
N TRP A 171 -13.80 2.00 -11.70
CA TRP A 171 -15.04 1.91 -12.44
C TRP A 171 -14.90 2.43 -13.87
N VAL A 172 -14.29 3.60 -14.05
CA VAL A 172 -14.01 4.15 -15.39
C VAL A 172 -13.14 3.19 -16.19
N PHE A 173 -12.10 2.63 -15.58
CA PHE A 173 -11.23 1.65 -16.21
C PHE A 173 -12.02 0.42 -16.69
N SER A 174 -12.90 -0.14 -15.85
CA SER A 174 -13.74 -1.28 -16.18
C SER A 174 -14.72 -1.01 -17.32
N VAL A 175 -15.20 0.23 -17.44
CA VAL A 175 -16.07 0.65 -18.55
C VAL A 175 -15.28 0.83 -19.84
N VAL A 176 -14.14 1.51 -19.78
CA VAL A 176 -13.30 1.80 -20.96
C VAL A 176 -12.69 0.53 -21.53
N GLU A 177 -12.32 -0.43 -20.68
CA GLU A 177 -11.75 -1.71 -21.10
C GLU A 177 -12.67 -2.48 -22.05
N LYS A 178 -13.98 -2.40 -21.87
CA LYS A 178 -14.99 -3.09 -22.72
C LYS A 178 -14.93 -2.65 -24.19
N PHE A 179 -14.40 -1.48 -24.48
CA PHE A 179 -14.23 -1.00 -25.85
C PHE A 179 -13.01 -1.57 -26.56
N PHE A 180 -12.11 -2.26 -25.84
CA PHE A 180 -10.87 -2.78 -26.38
C PHE A 180 -10.88 -4.31 -26.42
N ASN A 181 -10.86 -4.89 -27.64
CA ASN A 181 -10.85 -6.35 -27.83
C ASN A 181 -9.44 -6.95 -27.94
N SER A 182 -8.40 -6.12 -28.03
CA SER A 182 -7.02 -6.59 -28.19
C SER A 182 -6.32 -6.69 -26.83
N ARG A 183 -5.72 -7.84 -26.54
CA ARG A 183 -4.96 -8.14 -25.32
C ARG A 183 -3.85 -7.13 -25.04
N SER A 184 -3.13 -6.70 -26.08
CA SER A 184 -2.06 -5.70 -25.94
C SER A 184 -2.61 -4.32 -25.59
N LYS A 185 -3.75 -3.91 -26.19
CA LYS A 185 -4.38 -2.63 -25.89
C LYS A 185 -4.92 -2.58 -24.45
N ARG A 186 -5.46 -3.70 -23.95
CA ARG A 186 -5.93 -3.81 -22.55
C ARG A 186 -4.80 -3.67 -21.55
N LEU A 187 -3.63 -4.29 -21.80
CA LEU A 187 -2.44 -4.11 -20.97
C LEU A 187 -1.96 -2.65 -20.99
N SER A 188 -1.88 -2.02 -22.18
CA SER A 188 -1.49 -0.61 -22.27
C SER A 188 -2.48 0.30 -21.54
N LEU A 189 -3.76 -0.05 -21.54
CA LEU A 189 -4.79 0.67 -20.81
C LEU A 189 -4.60 0.52 -19.29
N ALA A 190 -4.33 -0.69 -18.78
CA ALA A 190 -4.04 -0.92 -17.36
C ALA A 190 -2.84 -0.08 -16.90
N VAL A 191 -1.75 -0.10 -17.68
CA VAL A 191 -0.57 0.73 -17.41
C VAL A 191 -0.93 2.20 -17.36
N ALA A 192 -1.71 2.70 -18.35
CA ALA A 192 -2.14 4.10 -18.39
C ALA A 192 -3.00 4.48 -17.18
N PHE A 193 -3.90 3.59 -16.72
CA PHE A 193 -4.72 3.86 -15.54
C PHE A 193 -3.93 3.90 -14.26
N VAL A 194 -2.91 3.05 -14.08
CA VAL A 194 -2.01 3.15 -12.90
C VAL A 194 -1.24 4.46 -12.92
N PHE A 195 -0.71 4.90 -14.07
CA PHE A 195 -0.10 6.23 -14.18
C PHE A 195 -1.09 7.35 -13.86
N LEU A 196 -2.32 7.23 -14.33
CA LEU A 196 -3.38 8.20 -14.05
C LEU A 196 -3.70 8.25 -12.56
N CYS A 197 -3.85 7.11 -11.89
CA CYS A 197 -4.08 7.02 -10.44
C CYS A 197 -2.94 7.68 -9.66
N THR A 198 -1.69 7.38 -10.03
CA THR A 198 -0.51 7.98 -9.40
C THR A 198 -0.45 9.49 -9.65
N ALA A 199 -0.82 9.97 -10.85
CA ALA A 199 -0.85 11.39 -11.15
C ALA A 199 -1.94 12.13 -10.36
N PHE A 200 -3.15 11.57 -10.27
CA PHE A 200 -4.24 12.17 -9.50
C PHE A 200 -3.96 12.18 -8.00
N SER A 201 -3.23 11.18 -7.48
CA SER A 201 -2.86 11.15 -6.06
C SER A 201 -1.88 12.25 -5.65
N LYS A 202 -1.20 12.89 -6.60
CA LYS A 202 -0.31 14.05 -6.33
C LYS A 202 -1.05 15.38 -6.23
N ILE A 203 -2.37 15.39 -6.46
CA ILE A 203 -3.18 16.58 -6.33
C ILE A 203 -3.50 16.80 -4.85
N GLU A 204 -3.03 17.91 -4.30
CA GLU A 204 -3.37 18.36 -2.97
C GLU A 204 -4.43 19.45 -3.07
N LEU A 205 -5.55 19.29 -2.39
CA LEU A 205 -6.63 20.26 -2.32
C LEU A 205 -6.59 20.92 -0.94
N GLU A 206 -6.16 22.18 -0.91
CA GLU A 206 -6.18 22.99 0.29
C GLU A 206 -7.48 23.79 0.34
N PHE A 207 -8.21 23.66 1.45
CA PHE A 207 -9.42 24.42 1.71
C PHE A 207 -9.17 25.50 2.77
N ASP A 208 -9.76 26.67 2.60
CA ASP A 208 -9.64 27.80 3.53
C ASP A 208 -10.07 27.49 4.99
N CYS A 209 -10.72 26.35 5.20
CA CYS A 209 -11.13 25.86 6.52
C CYS A 209 -10.00 25.19 7.33
N GLY A 210 -8.76 25.15 6.84
CA GLY A 210 -7.64 24.45 7.50
C GLY A 210 -7.67 22.93 7.32
N VAL A 211 -8.52 22.42 6.41
CA VAL A 211 -8.56 21.02 6.00
C VAL A 211 -7.80 20.88 4.69
N SER A 212 -6.74 20.10 4.68
CA SER A 212 -6.03 19.70 3.47
C SER A 212 -6.47 18.29 3.09
N ILE A 213 -6.95 18.11 1.87
CA ILE A 213 -7.25 16.77 1.33
C ILE A 213 -6.07 16.38 0.44
N GLY A 214 -5.23 15.49 0.96
CA GLY A 214 -4.25 14.74 0.19
C GLY A 214 -4.84 13.40 -0.26
N PHE A 215 -4.21 12.77 -1.22
CA PHE A 215 -4.58 11.44 -1.69
C PHE A 215 -3.38 10.49 -1.53
N SER A 216 -3.60 9.36 -0.87
CA SER A 216 -2.60 8.30 -0.80
C SER A 216 -2.57 7.55 -2.13
N SER A 217 -1.46 7.65 -2.86
CA SER A 217 -1.24 6.96 -4.14
C SER A 217 -1.45 5.44 -4.01
N LEU A 218 -1.02 4.87 -2.88
CA LEU A 218 -1.16 3.47 -2.58
C LEU A 218 -2.64 3.05 -2.45
N LEU A 219 -3.45 3.80 -1.68
CA LEU A 219 -4.87 3.51 -1.50
C LEU A 219 -5.68 3.73 -2.80
N VAL A 220 -5.35 4.77 -3.57
CA VAL A 220 -5.99 5.05 -4.87
C VAL A 220 -5.74 3.91 -5.85
N CYS A 221 -4.48 3.47 -6.02
CA CYS A 221 -4.14 2.39 -6.94
C CYS A 221 -4.69 1.05 -6.48
N MET A 222 -4.62 0.73 -5.18
CA MET A 222 -5.19 -0.48 -4.62
C MET A 222 -6.70 -0.55 -4.85
N MET A 223 -7.42 0.51 -4.53
CA MET A 223 -8.88 0.54 -4.72
C MET A 223 -9.27 0.51 -6.20
N CYS A 224 -8.48 1.13 -7.09
CA CYS A 224 -8.64 1.01 -8.53
C CYS A 224 -8.54 -0.45 -8.99
N GLY A 225 -7.51 -1.18 -8.53
CA GLY A 225 -7.35 -2.62 -8.79
C GLY A 225 -8.51 -3.44 -8.24
N THR A 226 -8.92 -3.17 -6.98
CA THR A 226 -10.04 -3.85 -6.33
C THR A 226 -11.35 -3.69 -7.10
N VAL A 227 -11.69 -2.49 -7.53
CA VAL A 227 -12.93 -2.25 -8.30
C VAL A 227 -12.82 -2.87 -9.69
N PHE A 228 -11.67 -2.76 -10.33
CA PHE A 228 -11.43 -3.36 -11.63
C PHE A 228 -11.57 -4.88 -11.60
N CYS A 229 -10.96 -5.58 -10.65
CA CYS A 229 -11.03 -7.04 -10.57
C CYS A 229 -12.43 -7.56 -10.26
N ASN A 230 -13.28 -6.77 -9.61
CA ASN A 230 -14.67 -7.15 -9.29
C ASN A 230 -15.70 -6.80 -10.38
N LEU A 231 -15.38 -5.89 -11.31
CA LEU A 231 -16.29 -5.42 -12.36
C LEU A 231 -15.94 -5.91 -13.76
N CYS A 232 -14.73 -6.40 -13.96
CA CYS A 232 -14.24 -6.84 -15.27
C CYS A 232 -14.12 -8.36 -15.35
N ASP A 233 -14.81 -8.97 -16.31
CA ASP A 233 -14.80 -10.43 -16.52
C ASP A 233 -13.44 -10.98 -16.98
N PHE A 234 -12.59 -10.12 -17.55
CA PHE A 234 -11.25 -10.47 -18.02
C PHE A 234 -10.14 -10.00 -17.09
N SER A 235 -10.48 -9.65 -15.86
CA SER A 235 -9.52 -9.10 -14.88
C SER A 235 -8.33 -10.03 -14.64
N ASP A 236 -8.55 -11.34 -14.49
CA ASP A 236 -7.49 -12.34 -14.27
C ASP A 236 -6.40 -12.30 -15.35
N GLU A 237 -6.80 -12.23 -16.61
CA GLU A 237 -5.85 -12.18 -17.72
C GLU A 237 -5.05 -10.87 -17.72
N ILE A 238 -5.72 -9.75 -17.41
CA ILE A 238 -5.09 -8.43 -17.41
C ILE A 238 -4.15 -8.30 -16.23
N MET A 239 -4.57 -8.71 -15.04
CA MET A 239 -3.73 -8.69 -13.83
C MET A 239 -2.49 -9.56 -14.00
N TYR A 240 -2.65 -10.81 -14.43
CA TYR A 240 -1.52 -11.71 -14.71
C TYR A 240 -0.51 -11.11 -15.72
N ARG A 241 -1.00 -10.42 -16.76
CA ARG A 241 -0.13 -9.77 -17.74
C ARG A 241 0.55 -8.53 -17.19
N THR A 242 -0.16 -7.77 -16.40
CA THR A 242 0.37 -6.58 -15.71
C THR A 242 1.50 -7.00 -14.78
N ASP A 243 1.34 -8.02 -13.96
CA ASP A 243 2.37 -8.53 -13.06
C ASP A 243 3.63 -8.99 -13.80
N ARG A 244 3.46 -9.68 -14.90
CA ARG A 244 4.62 -10.08 -15.72
C ARG A 244 5.33 -8.90 -16.36
N TRP A 245 4.61 -7.87 -16.75
CA TRP A 245 5.18 -6.67 -17.35
C TRP A 245 5.87 -5.80 -16.30
N THR A 246 5.32 -5.75 -15.08
CA THR A 246 5.83 -4.92 -13.98
C THR A 246 7.02 -5.51 -13.26
N ALA A 247 7.39 -6.77 -13.50
CA ALA A 247 8.54 -7.40 -12.85
C ALA A 247 9.84 -6.56 -12.91
N PRO A 248 10.24 -5.94 -14.06
CA PRO A 248 11.40 -5.04 -14.10
C PRO A 248 11.19 -3.74 -13.29
N VAL A 249 9.95 -3.27 -13.19
CA VAL A 249 9.58 -2.06 -12.44
C VAL A 249 9.73 -2.32 -10.93
N TYR A 250 9.36 -3.51 -10.46
CA TYR A 250 9.57 -3.92 -9.07
C TYR A 250 11.06 -3.99 -8.70
N VAL A 251 11.90 -4.51 -9.60
CA VAL A 251 13.36 -4.52 -9.40
C VAL A 251 13.88 -3.08 -9.25
N LEU A 252 13.42 -2.16 -10.09
CA LEU A 252 13.80 -0.74 -9.98
C LEU A 252 13.36 -0.14 -8.64
N PHE A 253 12.13 -0.43 -8.19
CA PHE A 253 11.63 0.04 -6.90
C PHE A 253 12.54 -0.41 -5.74
N PHE A 254 12.84 -1.70 -5.65
CA PHE A 254 13.68 -2.22 -4.57
C PHE A 254 15.13 -1.69 -4.64
N VAL A 255 15.68 -1.52 -5.85
CA VAL A 255 17.02 -0.94 -6.01
C VAL A 255 17.05 0.52 -5.59
N LEU A 256 16.05 1.31 -5.99
CA LEU A 256 15.96 2.73 -5.61
C LEU A 256 15.73 2.88 -4.11
N SER A 257 14.79 2.15 -3.54
CA SER A 257 14.53 2.16 -2.09
C SER A 257 15.76 1.73 -1.28
N GLY A 258 16.52 0.75 -1.77
CA GLY A 258 17.78 0.35 -1.15
C GLY A 258 18.90 1.40 -1.29
N ALA A 259 18.90 2.17 -2.38
CA ALA A 259 19.86 3.24 -2.60
C ALA A 259 19.60 4.50 -1.76
N GLU A 260 18.33 4.71 -1.37
CA GLU A 260 17.92 5.80 -0.47
C GLU A 260 18.29 5.55 1.00
N LEU A 261 18.55 4.29 1.37
CA LEU A 261 18.96 3.97 2.74
C LEU A 261 20.31 4.61 3.09
N ASP A 262 20.30 5.50 4.07
CA ASP A 262 21.52 6.03 4.69
C ASP A 262 21.98 5.07 5.80
N LEU A 263 23.10 4.40 5.57
CA LEU A 263 23.70 3.44 6.50
C LEU A 263 24.76 4.05 7.43
N ARG A 264 24.74 5.39 7.60
CA ARG A 264 25.68 6.10 8.48
C ARG A 264 25.19 6.16 9.92
#